data_3cf9efc9b43201ae6b6060e8d36b1b6e
#
_entry.id   3cf9efc9b43201ae6b6060e8d36b1b6e
#
_cell.length_a   1.000
_cell.length_b   1.000
_cell.length_c   1.000
_cell.angle_alpha   90.00
_cell.angle_beta   90.00
_cell.angle_gamma   90.00
#
_symmetry.space_group_name_H-M   'P 1'
#
loop_
_entity.id
_entity.type
_entity.pdbx_description
1 polymer ?
#
loop_
_entity_poly.entity_id
_entity_poly.type
_entity_poly.pdbx_seq_one_letter_code
_entity_poly.pdbx_strand_id
1 'polypeptide(L)'
;DTHYNAIGNKIVLRDILDGFFPADQITRGLGIIDGCIGRRENYCGDLGAKLSPILTETASILSSKAVPYDLKTNGMVGGNDGICDLVESPKSLSDKTLLIFGDSFFRALLPMLTVYYRRIIFCRTRFFHYEMVEALNPDDILCGAAERYLSNCLSDLDRPHFLSFPLILERELKPTKGYSTLWEKFVDRPSLLKT
;
A
#
# COMPACT_ATOMS: atom_id res chain seq x y z
N ASP A 1 15.15 -8.22 9.09
CA ASP A 1 13.78 -7.80 8.78
C ASP A 1 13.10 -8.82 7.87
N THR A 2 11.77 -8.96 7.96
CA THR A 2 10.99 -9.81 7.03
C THR A 2 10.66 -9.07 5.73
N HIS A 3 10.78 -7.75 5.69
CA HIS A 3 10.49 -6.94 4.52
C HIS A 3 11.77 -6.59 3.76
N TYR A 4 11.63 -6.27 2.48
CA TYR A 4 12.72 -5.74 1.67
C TYR A 4 13.14 -4.36 2.19
N ASN A 5 14.45 -4.05 2.09
CA ASN A 5 14.95 -2.70 2.28
C ASN A 5 14.56 -1.79 1.10
N ALA A 6 14.89 -0.50 1.15
CA ALA A 6 14.50 0.45 0.10
C ALA A 6 15.02 0.06 -1.29
N ILE A 7 16.20 -0.56 -1.40
CA ILE A 7 16.73 -1.01 -2.69
C ILE A 7 15.92 -2.18 -3.23
N GLY A 8 15.63 -3.18 -2.38
CA GLY A 8 14.79 -4.32 -2.78
C GLY A 8 13.38 -3.88 -3.18
N ASN A 9 12.75 -3.00 -2.40
CA ASN A 9 11.45 -2.43 -2.74
C ASN A 9 11.47 -1.68 -4.08
N LYS A 10 12.54 -0.93 -4.39
CA LYS A 10 12.69 -0.26 -5.68
C LYS A 10 12.77 -1.23 -6.85
N ILE A 11 13.45 -2.37 -6.69
CA ILE A 11 13.53 -3.43 -7.73
C ILE A 11 12.15 -4.00 -8.00
N VAL A 12 11.44 -4.43 -6.95
CA VAL A 12 10.07 -4.95 -7.05
C VAL A 12 9.13 -3.91 -7.69
N LEU A 13 9.23 -2.66 -7.25
CA LEU A 13 8.43 -1.58 -7.81
C LEU A 13 8.64 -1.41 -9.31
N ARG A 14 9.90 -1.42 -9.79
CA ARG A 14 10.20 -1.30 -11.22
C ARG A 14 9.49 -2.38 -12.02
N ASP A 15 9.58 -3.63 -11.56
CA ASP A 15 9.00 -4.76 -12.27
C ASP A 15 7.44 -4.68 -12.29
N ILE A 16 6.84 -4.19 -11.20
CA ILE A 16 5.40 -3.90 -11.16
C ILE A 16 5.00 -2.80 -12.15
N LEU A 17 5.76 -1.71 -12.19
CA LEU A 17 5.43 -0.53 -12.99
C LEU A 17 5.54 -0.78 -14.50
N ASP A 18 6.33 -1.75 -14.94
CA ASP A 18 6.48 -2.12 -16.35
C ASP A 18 5.14 -2.51 -16.99
N GLY A 19 4.19 -3.00 -16.21
CA GLY A 19 2.82 -3.29 -16.66
C GLY A 19 1.87 -2.07 -16.73
N PHE A 20 2.25 -0.91 -16.17
CA PHE A 20 1.34 0.22 -15.97
C PHE A 20 1.82 1.55 -16.58
N PHE A 21 3.11 1.72 -16.79
CA PHE A 21 3.71 2.98 -17.22
C PHE A 21 4.75 2.77 -18.34
N PRO A 22 4.95 3.76 -19.21
CA PRO A 22 6.02 3.74 -20.21
C PRO A 22 7.41 3.85 -19.54
N ALA A 23 8.42 3.26 -20.18
CA ALA A 23 9.77 3.11 -19.63
C ALA A 23 10.46 4.43 -19.25
N ASP A 24 10.22 5.50 -19.99
CA ASP A 24 10.74 6.84 -19.69
C ASP A 24 10.16 7.41 -18.41
N GLN A 25 8.86 7.23 -18.18
CA GLN A 25 8.19 7.64 -16.95
C GLN A 25 8.66 6.81 -15.75
N ILE A 26 8.85 5.50 -15.95
CA ILE A 26 9.42 4.61 -14.91
C ILE A 26 10.81 5.10 -14.52
N THR A 27 11.69 5.32 -15.51
CA THR A 27 13.08 5.78 -15.31
C THR A 27 13.11 7.11 -14.56
N ARG A 28 12.27 8.07 -14.96
CA ARG A 28 12.16 9.37 -14.30
C ARG A 28 11.76 9.23 -12.83
N GLY A 29 10.75 8.42 -12.53
CA GLY A 29 10.27 8.23 -11.16
C GLY A 29 11.28 7.49 -10.29
N LEU A 30 11.97 6.47 -10.83
CA LEU A 30 13.04 5.77 -10.11
C LEU A 30 14.20 6.72 -9.76
N GLY A 31 14.54 7.65 -10.65
CA GLY A 31 15.54 8.68 -10.37
C GLY A 31 15.16 9.60 -9.22
N ILE A 32 13.87 9.96 -9.09
CA ILE A 32 13.36 10.72 -7.94
C ILE A 32 13.50 9.90 -6.64
N ILE A 33 13.15 8.61 -6.69
CA ILE A 33 13.24 7.70 -5.54
C ILE A 33 14.70 7.52 -5.11
N ASP A 34 15.64 7.37 -6.06
CA ASP A 34 17.07 7.21 -5.77
C ASP A 34 17.63 8.37 -4.96
N GLY A 35 17.21 9.59 -5.27
CA GLY A 35 17.59 10.79 -4.51
C GLY A 35 17.10 10.80 -3.04
N CYS A 36 16.23 9.87 -2.68
CA CYS A 36 15.64 9.77 -1.34
C CYS A 36 16.12 8.54 -0.56
N ILE A 37 16.86 7.63 -1.19
CA ILE A 37 17.41 6.46 -0.51
C ILE A 37 18.65 6.86 0.28
N GLY A 38 18.63 6.60 1.58
CA GLY A 38 19.72 6.80 2.49
C GLY A 38 20.10 5.52 3.22
N ARG A 39 21.18 5.57 4.03
CA ARG A 39 21.61 4.49 4.91
C ARG A 39 21.24 4.84 6.35
N ARG A 40 20.78 3.86 7.10
CA ARG A 40 20.53 3.96 8.54
C ARG A 40 21.33 2.90 9.26
N GLU A 41 22.25 3.35 10.12
CA GLU A 41 22.97 2.47 11.02
C GLU A 41 22.08 2.06 12.20
N ASN A 42 22.40 0.94 12.82
CA ASN A 42 21.67 0.38 13.96
C ASN A 42 20.17 0.21 13.69
N TYR A 43 19.82 -0.11 12.44
CA TYR A 43 18.45 -0.45 12.08
C TYR A 43 18.08 -1.79 12.71
N CYS A 44 16.98 -1.80 13.47
CA CYS A 44 16.41 -3.00 14.05
C CYS A 44 15.14 -3.36 13.30
N GLY A 45 15.20 -4.38 12.45
CA GLY A 45 14.03 -4.94 11.79
C GLY A 45 13.17 -5.79 12.73
N ASP A 46 12.00 -6.21 12.23
CA ASP A 46 11.03 -6.99 13.00
C ASP A 46 11.56 -8.34 13.52
N LEU A 47 12.49 -8.97 12.78
CA LEU A 47 13.16 -10.19 13.25
C LEU A 47 14.26 -9.85 14.26
N GLY A 48 15.06 -8.83 14.01
CA GLY A 48 16.14 -8.41 14.91
C GLY A 48 15.63 -8.04 16.30
N ALA A 49 14.43 -7.42 16.35
CA ALA A 49 13.78 -7.05 17.62
C ALA A 49 13.32 -8.26 18.47
N LYS A 50 13.18 -9.45 17.86
CA LYS A 50 12.76 -10.68 18.53
C LYS A 50 13.93 -11.50 19.07
N LEU A 51 15.17 -11.11 18.77
CA LEU A 51 16.36 -11.82 19.23
C LEU A 51 16.85 -11.29 20.59
N SER A 52 17.57 -12.12 21.31
CA SER A 52 18.23 -11.73 22.55
C SER A 52 19.71 -12.18 22.48
N PRO A 53 20.68 -11.25 22.44
CA PRO A 53 20.50 -9.79 22.38
C PRO A 53 19.83 -9.31 21.08
N ILE A 54 19.24 -8.11 21.12
CA ILE A 54 18.64 -7.47 19.92
C ILE A 54 19.71 -7.32 18.83
N LEU A 55 19.37 -7.75 17.60
CA LEU A 55 20.25 -7.65 16.44
C LEU A 55 19.91 -6.42 15.61
N THR A 56 20.93 -5.63 15.30
CA THR A 56 20.83 -4.46 14.41
C THR A 56 21.75 -4.62 13.20
N GLU A 57 21.42 -3.93 12.11
CA GLU A 57 22.18 -3.92 10.87
C GLU A 57 22.22 -2.51 10.26
N THR A 58 23.03 -2.32 9.23
CA THR A 58 22.93 -1.11 8.39
C THR A 58 21.98 -1.38 7.24
N ALA A 59 20.87 -0.66 7.18
CA ALA A 59 19.84 -0.84 6.16
C ALA A 59 19.72 0.37 5.22
N SER A 60 19.37 0.12 3.97
CA SER A 60 18.94 1.15 3.03
C SER A 60 17.47 1.47 3.28
N ILE A 61 17.17 2.75 3.56
CA ILE A 61 15.82 3.23 3.86
C ILE A 61 15.46 4.41 2.97
N LEU A 62 14.16 4.71 2.86
CA LEU A 62 13.74 6.02 2.37
C LEU A 62 13.94 7.03 3.50
N SER A 63 14.93 7.90 3.34
CA SER A 63 15.30 8.92 4.33
C SER A 63 14.38 10.15 4.29
N SER A 64 13.66 10.34 3.19
CA SER A 64 12.69 11.41 2.99
C SER A 64 11.56 10.97 2.06
N LYS A 65 10.48 11.74 2.00
CA LYS A 65 9.45 11.55 0.99
C LYS A 65 9.97 11.95 -0.39
N ALA A 66 9.86 11.05 -1.36
CA ALA A 66 10.24 11.31 -2.74
C ALA A 66 9.39 12.44 -3.36
N VAL A 67 8.10 12.46 -3.03
CA VAL A 67 7.16 13.56 -3.32
C VAL A 67 6.30 13.83 -2.08
N PRO A 68 5.74 15.03 -1.92
CA PRO A 68 4.78 15.30 -0.85
C PRO A 68 3.52 14.46 -1.04
N TYR A 69 3.09 13.78 0.01
CA TYR A 69 1.82 13.05 0.04
C TYR A 69 1.16 13.12 1.41
N ASP A 70 -0.16 12.99 1.44
CA ASP A 70 -0.96 12.81 2.64
C ASP A 70 -1.41 11.35 2.73
N LEU A 71 -1.23 10.74 3.89
CA LEU A 71 -1.65 9.38 4.17
C LEU A 71 -2.63 9.40 5.33
N LYS A 72 -3.79 8.78 5.12
CA LYS A 72 -4.81 8.55 6.13
C LYS A 72 -5.05 7.06 6.26
N THR A 73 -5.25 6.59 7.48
CA THR A 73 -5.57 5.19 7.75
C THR A 73 -6.90 5.09 8.51
N ASN A 74 -7.61 3.98 8.30
CA ASN A 74 -8.80 3.67 9.08
C ASN A 74 -8.48 3.35 10.56
N GLY A 75 -7.20 3.33 10.93
CA GLY A 75 -6.74 3.14 12.30
C GLY A 75 -6.91 1.74 12.87
N MET A 76 -7.26 0.77 12.03
CA MET A 76 -7.29 -0.63 12.45
C MET A 76 -5.88 -1.11 12.75
N VAL A 77 -5.68 -1.70 13.93
CA VAL A 77 -4.37 -2.20 14.39
C VAL A 77 -4.35 -3.72 14.35
N GLY A 78 -3.27 -4.25 13.75
CA GLY A 78 -3.03 -5.69 13.66
C GLY A 78 -3.88 -6.42 12.63
N GLY A 79 -3.60 -7.72 12.46
CA GLY A 79 -4.31 -8.57 11.51
C GLY A 79 -3.81 -8.46 10.06
N ASN A 80 -4.30 -9.38 9.23
CA ASN A 80 -3.95 -9.47 7.81
C ASN A 80 -5.09 -9.00 6.89
N ASP A 81 -6.23 -8.63 7.45
CA ASP A 81 -7.42 -8.18 6.71
C ASP A 81 -8.03 -6.94 7.35
N GLY A 82 -8.58 -6.03 6.55
CA GLY A 82 -9.38 -4.89 6.98
C GLY A 82 -8.65 -3.56 7.22
N ILE A 83 -7.31 -3.50 7.18
CA ILE A 83 -6.60 -2.21 7.20
C ILE A 83 -6.82 -1.51 5.86
N CYS A 84 -7.23 -0.23 5.92
CA CYS A 84 -7.40 0.61 4.76
C CYS A 84 -6.58 1.89 4.91
N ASP A 85 -5.65 2.10 3.98
CA ASP A 85 -4.87 3.33 3.87
C ASP A 85 -5.25 4.08 2.60
N LEU A 86 -5.45 5.38 2.73
CA LEU A 86 -5.73 6.31 1.64
C LEU A 86 -4.55 7.26 1.48
N VAL A 87 -4.05 7.39 0.27
CA VAL A 87 -2.92 8.26 -0.03
C VAL A 87 -3.28 9.23 -1.14
N GLU A 88 -3.07 10.52 -0.91
CA GLU A 88 -3.14 11.55 -1.93
C GLU A 88 -1.78 12.17 -2.17
N SER A 89 -1.31 12.14 -3.43
CA SER A 89 -0.01 12.66 -3.85
C SER A 89 -0.19 13.69 -4.98
N PRO A 90 -0.33 14.99 -4.66
CA PRO A 90 -0.64 16.01 -5.66
C PRO A 90 0.50 16.31 -6.63
N LYS A 91 1.73 15.80 -6.36
CA LYS A 91 2.92 15.98 -7.21
C LYS A 91 3.40 14.69 -7.85
N SER A 92 2.53 13.67 -7.96
CA SER A 92 2.81 12.44 -8.70
C SER A 92 3.01 12.71 -10.20
N LEU A 93 3.64 11.76 -10.88
CA LEU A 93 3.89 11.83 -12.34
C LEU A 93 2.65 11.56 -13.19
N SER A 94 1.57 11.05 -12.59
CA SER A 94 0.27 10.87 -13.27
C SER A 94 -0.88 11.25 -12.35
N ASP A 95 -2.07 11.44 -12.94
CA ASP A 95 -3.32 11.66 -12.20
C ASP A 95 -4.05 10.35 -11.87
N LYS A 96 -3.46 9.21 -12.19
CA LYS A 96 -4.04 7.88 -12.00
C LYS A 96 -4.35 7.55 -10.55
N THR A 97 -5.38 6.73 -10.38
CA THR A 97 -5.80 6.11 -9.11
C THR A 97 -5.41 4.63 -9.11
N LEU A 98 -4.70 4.18 -8.09
CA LEU A 98 -4.31 2.79 -7.87
C LEU A 98 -5.10 2.20 -6.70
N LEU A 99 -5.71 1.04 -6.91
CA LEU A 99 -6.28 0.21 -5.85
C LEU A 99 -5.38 -1.01 -5.62
N ILE A 100 -4.99 -1.24 -4.37
CA ILE A 100 -4.13 -2.37 -3.99
C ILE A 100 -4.86 -3.29 -3.04
N PHE A 101 -4.94 -4.58 -3.40
CA PHE A 101 -5.28 -5.68 -2.49
C PHE A 101 -4.01 -6.45 -2.17
N GLY A 102 -3.51 -6.33 -0.94
CA GLY A 102 -2.21 -6.90 -0.64
C GLY A 102 -1.86 -6.98 0.84
N ASP A 103 -0.68 -7.50 1.10
CA ASP A 103 -0.13 -7.64 2.44
C ASP A 103 0.82 -6.47 2.82
N SER A 104 1.59 -6.67 3.89
CA SER A 104 2.53 -5.66 4.39
C SER A 104 3.67 -5.34 3.42
N PHE A 105 4.02 -6.23 2.49
CA PHE A 105 5.04 -5.97 1.46
C PHE A 105 4.56 -4.89 0.51
N PHE A 106 3.31 -4.96 0.04
CA PHE A 106 2.72 -3.92 -0.80
C PHE A 106 2.52 -2.60 -0.04
N ARG A 107 2.17 -2.68 1.25
CA ARG A 107 2.08 -1.48 2.09
C ARG A 107 3.42 -0.75 2.18
N ALA A 108 4.54 -1.49 2.22
CA ALA A 108 5.88 -0.92 2.25
C ALA A 108 6.27 -0.19 0.94
N LEU A 109 5.60 -0.48 -0.17
CA LEU A 109 5.81 0.19 -1.46
C LEU A 109 5.05 1.54 -1.56
N LEU A 110 4.06 1.80 -0.71
CA LEU A 110 3.23 3.01 -0.79
C LEU A 110 4.04 4.30 -0.91
N PRO A 111 5.10 4.57 -0.11
CA PRO A 111 5.87 5.80 -0.24
C PRO A 111 6.55 5.99 -1.60
N MET A 112 6.89 4.90 -2.30
CA MET A 112 7.50 4.95 -3.63
C MET A 112 6.43 5.07 -4.72
N LEU A 113 5.29 4.39 -4.58
CA LEU A 113 4.16 4.46 -5.49
C LEU A 113 3.56 5.86 -5.58
N THR A 114 3.70 6.69 -4.53
CA THR A 114 3.26 8.10 -4.54
C THR A 114 3.94 8.96 -5.61
N VAL A 115 5.09 8.53 -6.13
CA VAL A 115 5.77 9.19 -7.25
C VAL A 115 4.97 9.04 -8.54
N TYR A 116 4.27 7.94 -8.71
CA TYR A 116 3.59 7.56 -9.95
C TYR A 116 2.10 7.83 -9.93
N TYR A 117 1.43 7.61 -8.79
CA TYR A 117 -0.02 7.68 -8.65
C TYR A 117 -0.46 8.86 -7.80
N ARG A 118 -1.48 9.58 -8.28
CA ARG A 118 -2.09 10.68 -7.56
C ARG A 118 -2.90 10.21 -6.36
N ARG A 119 -3.61 9.11 -6.52
CA ARG A 119 -4.41 8.49 -5.47
C ARG A 119 -4.04 7.03 -5.33
N ILE A 120 -3.88 6.58 -4.10
CA ILE A 120 -3.64 5.17 -3.82
C ILE A 120 -4.57 4.76 -2.70
N ILE A 121 -5.30 3.67 -2.91
CA ILE A 121 -6.10 3.00 -1.90
C ILE A 121 -5.45 1.66 -1.64
N PHE A 122 -4.97 1.45 -0.44
CA PHE A 122 -4.44 0.18 0.00
C PHE A 122 -5.42 -0.52 0.91
N CYS A 123 -5.86 -1.70 0.51
CA CYS A 123 -6.71 -2.61 1.27
C CYS A 123 -5.86 -3.81 1.69
N ARG A 124 -5.57 -3.93 2.99
CA ARG A 124 -4.88 -5.11 3.49
C ARG A 124 -5.83 -6.29 3.50
N THR A 125 -5.63 -7.20 2.57
CA THR A 125 -6.44 -8.38 2.37
C THR A 125 -5.71 -9.34 1.44
N ARG A 126 -6.10 -10.62 1.46
CA ARG A 126 -5.65 -11.64 0.51
C ARG A 126 -6.69 -11.93 -0.57
N PHE A 127 -7.82 -11.21 -0.54
CA PHE A 127 -8.94 -11.42 -1.45
C PHE A 127 -9.04 -10.26 -2.45
N PHE A 128 -9.64 -10.55 -3.60
CA PHE A 128 -10.11 -9.53 -4.52
C PHE A 128 -11.51 -9.05 -4.10
N HIS A 129 -11.70 -7.74 -3.98
CA HIS A 129 -12.92 -7.11 -3.52
C HIS A 129 -13.57 -6.29 -4.64
N TYR A 130 -14.52 -6.91 -5.36
CA TYR A 130 -15.23 -6.27 -6.49
C TYR A 130 -15.97 -5.01 -6.05
N GLU A 131 -16.58 -5.01 -4.88
CA GLU A 131 -17.28 -3.86 -4.31
C GLU A 131 -16.38 -2.64 -4.09
N MET A 132 -15.09 -2.87 -3.82
CA MET A 132 -14.12 -1.79 -3.70
C MET A 132 -13.74 -1.24 -5.09
N VAL A 133 -13.65 -2.10 -6.08
CA VAL A 133 -13.41 -1.68 -7.47
C VAL A 133 -14.56 -0.82 -7.98
N GLU A 134 -15.79 -1.27 -7.77
CA GLU A 134 -17.00 -0.53 -8.17
C GLU A 134 -17.12 0.83 -7.46
N ALA A 135 -16.84 0.87 -6.16
CA ALA A 135 -16.95 2.09 -5.37
C ALA A 135 -15.87 3.13 -5.69
N LEU A 136 -14.67 2.70 -6.11
CA LEU A 136 -13.50 3.57 -6.26
C LEU A 136 -13.13 3.85 -7.71
N ASN A 137 -13.62 3.04 -8.65
CA ASN A 137 -13.36 3.15 -10.09
C ASN A 137 -11.88 3.46 -10.41
N PRO A 138 -10.92 2.60 -9.99
CA PRO A 138 -9.50 2.86 -10.15
C PRO A 138 -9.04 2.72 -11.61
N ASP A 139 -7.97 3.43 -11.99
CA ASP A 139 -7.31 3.27 -13.29
C ASP A 139 -6.52 1.96 -13.35
N ASP A 140 -5.87 1.61 -12.25
CA ASP A 140 -5.05 0.40 -12.15
C ASP A 140 -5.37 -0.36 -10.86
N ILE A 141 -5.29 -1.71 -10.91
CA ILE A 141 -5.48 -2.59 -9.75
C ILE A 141 -4.24 -3.46 -9.60
N LEU A 142 -3.74 -3.54 -8.38
CA LEU A 142 -2.62 -4.39 -8.01
C LEU A 142 -3.07 -5.39 -6.95
N CYS A 143 -2.91 -6.68 -7.25
CA CYS A 143 -3.20 -7.77 -6.30
C CYS A 143 -1.92 -8.55 -6.03
N GLY A 144 -1.67 -8.88 -4.77
CA GLY A 144 -0.53 -9.71 -4.45
C GLY A 144 -0.38 -10.05 -2.98
N ALA A 145 0.34 -11.14 -2.76
CA ALA A 145 0.64 -11.63 -1.42
C ALA A 145 2.03 -12.27 -1.40
N ALA A 146 2.70 -12.23 -0.26
CA ALA A 146 3.93 -12.99 -0.06
C ALA A 146 3.67 -14.50 -0.20
N GLU A 147 4.65 -15.21 -0.77
CA GLU A 147 4.57 -16.65 -1.06
C GLU A 147 4.07 -17.48 0.13
N ARG A 148 4.44 -17.12 1.35
CA ARG A 148 3.99 -17.81 2.57
C ARG A 148 2.48 -17.86 2.77
N TYR A 149 1.71 -17.01 2.09
CA TYR A 149 0.25 -17.01 2.14
C TYR A 149 -0.41 -17.86 1.06
N LEU A 150 0.34 -18.29 0.03
CA LEU A 150 -0.18 -19.09 -1.08
C LEU A 150 -0.66 -20.47 -0.65
N SER A 151 -0.11 -21.03 0.45
CA SER A 151 -0.56 -22.31 1.00
C SER A 151 -1.98 -22.28 1.59
N ASN A 152 -2.57 -21.10 1.76
CA ASN A 152 -3.90 -20.90 2.33
C ASN A 152 -4.71 -19.95 1.46
N CYS A 153 -4.81 -20.26 0.17
CA CYS A 153 -5.68 -19.54 -0.75
C CYS A 153 -7.13 -19.97 -0.54
N LEU A 154 -7.97 -19.00 -0.24
CA LEU A 154 -9.42 -19.16 -0.15
C LEU A 154 -10.08 -18.54 -1.41
N SER A 155 -11.29 -18.98 -1.71
CA SER A 155 -12.08 -18.44 -2.81
C SER A 155 -12.48 -16.98 -2.52
N ASP A 156 -12.35 -16.09 -3.52
CA ASP A 156 -12.87 -14.74 -3.43
C ASP A 156 -14.40 -14.69 -3.33
N LEU A 157 -15.10 -15.77 -3.65
CA LEU A 157 -16.56 -15.87 -3.54
C LEU A 157 -17.03 -16.03 -2.10
N ASP A 158 -16.19 -16.59 -1.23
CA ASP A 158 -16.51 -16.89 0.17
C ASP A 158 -16.06 -15.79 1.13
N ARG A 159 -15.52 -14.69 0.60
CA ARG A 159 -15.01 -13.59 1.42
C ARG A 159 -16.12 -12.68 1.94
N PRO A 160 -15.96 -12.06 3.11
CA PRO A 160 -16.85 -10.99 3.55
C PRO A 160 -16.59 -9.71 2.75
N HIS A 161 -17.55 -8.79 2.78
CA HIS A 161 -17.36 -7.43 2.26
C HIS A 161 -16.16 -6.75 2.96
N PHE A 162 -15.28 -6.07 2.21
CA PHE A 162 -14.05 -5.49 2.78
C PHE A 162 -14.31 -4.61 4.02
N LEU A 163 -15.30 -3.73 3.94
CA LEU A 163 -15.62 -2.82 5.04
C LEU A 163 -16.24 -3.50 6.26
N SER A 164 -16.62 -4.79 6.18
CA SER A 164 -17.15 -5.54 7.32
C SER A 164 -16.06 -6.22 8.16
N PHE A 165 -14.81 -6.29 7.68
CA PHE A 165 -13.72 -6.92 8.44
C PHE A 165 -13.55 -6.39 9.87
N PRO A 166 -13.61 -5.08 10.14
CA PRO A 166 -13.47 -4.59 11.50
C PRO A 166 -14.54 -5.15 12.45
N LEU A 167 -15.78 -5.30 11.97
CA LEU A 167 -16.88 -5.86 12.75
C LEU A 167 -16.68 -7.36 12.97
N ILE A 168 -16.35 -8.12 11.92
CA ILE A 168 -16.15 -9.58 11.97
C ILE A 168 -14.96 -9.95 12.87
N LEU A 169 -13.91 -9.14 12.83
CA LEU A 169 -12.69 -9.36 13.62
C LEU A 169 -12.75 -8.69 15.01
N GLU A 170 -13.89 -8.10 15.38
CA GLU A 170 -14.09 -7.38 16.65
C GLU A 170 -12.97 -6.34 16.90
N ARG A 171 -12.60 -5.58 15.86
CA ARG A 171 -11.53 -4.58 15.91
C ARG A 171 -12.10 -3.17 15.96
N GLU A 172 -11.62 -2.41 16.92
CA GLU A 172 -11.92 -0.99 17.00
C GLU A 172 -11.21 -0.22 15.87
N LEU A 173 -11.94 0.68 15.22
CA LEU A 173 -11.39 1.63 14.27
C LEU A 173 -11.06 2.95 14.99
N LYS A 174 -9.82 3.42 14.80
CA LYS A 174 -9.35 4.74 15.26
C LYS A 174 -8.81 5.54 14.06
N PRO A 175 -9.71 6.00 13.16
CA PRO A 175 -9.28 6.64 11.93
C PRO A 175 -8.44 7.89 12.22
N THR A 176 -7.41 8.11 11.40
CA THR A 176 -6.65 9.35 11.45
C THR A 176 -7.55 10.52 11.05
N LYS A 177 -7.27 11.71 11.60
CA LYS A 177 -8.02 12.93 11.28
C LYS A 177 -8.07 13.15 9.76
N GLY A 178 -9.26 13.34 9.23
CA GLY A 178 -9.51 13.56 7.80
C GLY A 178 -9.63 12.28 6.97
N TYR A 179 -9.58 11.09 7.55
CA TYR A 179 -9.78 9.83 6.82
C TYR A 179 -11.13 9.80 6.11
N SER A 180 -12.23 10.08 6.82
CA SER A 180 -13.58 10.07 6.23
C SER A 180 -13.73 11.09 5.10
N THR A 181 -13.19 12.28 5.28
CA THR A 181 -13.21 13.31 4.23
C THR A 181 -12.46 12.88 2.97
N LEU A 182 -11.29 12.23 3.14
CA LEU A 182 -10.52 11.71 2.02
C LEU A 182 -11.20 10.52 1.36
N TRP A 183 -11.83 9.64 2.16
CA TRP A 183 -12.64 8.53 1.67
C TRP A 183 -13.78 9.03 0.78
N GLU A 184 -14.57 10.00 1.25
CA GLU A 184 -15.67 10.61 0.49
C GLU A 184 -15.22 11.23 -0.84
N LYS A 185 -13.99 11.76 -0.87
CA LYS A 185 -13.38 12.31 -2.09
C LYS A 185 -12.96 11.22 -3.09
N PHE A 186 -12.59 10.03 -2.58
CA PHE A 186 -12.10 8.92 -3.41
C PHE A 186 -13.21 8.05 -3.96
N VAL A 187 -14.36 7.97 -3.26
CA VAL A 187 -15.51 7.18 -3.71
C VAL A 187 -16.17 7.84 -4.91
N ASP A 188 -16.30 7.09 -6.01
CA ASP A 188 -17.04 7.53 -7.20
C ASP A 188 -18.55 7.35 -7.01
N ARG A 189 -19.19 8.37 -6.43
CA ARG A 189 -20.64 8.37 -6.17
C ARG A 189 -21.53 8.19 -7.42
N PRO A 190 -21.19 8.72 -8.62
CA PRO A 190 -21.97 8.49 -9.82
C PRO A 190 -22.06 7.02 -10.23
N SER A 191 -21.05 6.20 -9.96
CA SER A 191 -21.09 4.77 -10.26
C SER A 191 -22.04 4.00 -9.35
N LEU A 192 -22.17 4.42 -8.08
CA LEU A 192 -23.06 3.80 -7.09
C LEU A 192 -24.54 4.09 -7.32
N LEU A 193 -24.87 5.13 -8.09
CA LEU A 193 -26.25 5.53 -8.39
C LEU A 193 -26.79 4.93 -9.70
N LYS A 194 -25.98 4.13 -10.41
CA LYS A 194 -26.35 3.49 -11.68
C LYS A 194 -26.83 2.04 -11.53
N THR A 195 -26.90 1.54 -10.32
CA THR A 195 -27.52 0.24 -9.98
C THR A 195 -28.93 0.44 -9.48
#